data_1e12c2add0ff8f87b50336111282533f
#
_entry.id   1e12c2add0ff8f87b50336111282533f
#
_cell.length_a   1.000
_cell.length_b   1.000
_cell.length_c   1.000
_cell.angle_alpha   90.00
_cell.angle_beta   90.00
_cell.angle_gamma   90.00
#
_symmetry.space_group_name_H-M   'P 1'
#
loop_
_entity.id
_entity.type
_entity.pdbx_description
1 polymer ?
#
loop_
_entity_poly.entity_id
_entity_poly.type
_entity_poly.pdbx_seq_one_letter_code
_entity_poly.pdbx_strand_id
1 'polypeptide(L)'
;VASIGSPDAVDTSVGSSAIENTLGARYEDLDPRAIQIGYLKDEPVAILFCLATPEDGWSTIAFIGIVPSHRGRGLGLPVHRHGIATLRALGGTTYHDGTSETNGAMMRLFARQGCVEYARMSEWRAAPQP
;
A
#
# COMPACT_ATOMS: atom_id res chain seq x y z
N VAL A 1 -14.47 -4.52 3.16
CA VAL A 1 -13.81 -3.46 2.40
C VAL A 1 -13.81 -3.85 0.94
N ALA A 2 -14.46 -3.03 0.13
CA ALA A 2 -14.46 -3.26 -1.30
C ALA A 2 -13.02 -3.21 -1.82
N SER A 3 -12.60 -4.26 -2.47
CA SER A 3 -11.28 -4.38 -3.03
C SER A 3 -11.13 -3.42 -4.20
N ILE A 4 -10.12 -2.60 -4.13
CA ILE A 4 -9.72 -1.72 -5.21
C ILE A 4 -8.60 -2.42 -5.96
N GLY A 5 -8.90 -2.98 -7.15
CA GLY A 5 -7.91 -3.70 -7.93
C GLY A 5 -6.73 -2.81 -8.29
N SER A 6 -5.54 -3.18 -7.83
CA SER A 6 -4.27 -2.76 -8.42
C SER A 6 -3.93 -3.74 -9.54
N PRO A 7 -3.18 -3.34 -10.58
CA PRO A 7 -2.69 -4.29 -11.60
C PRO A 7 -1.93 -5.47 -11.00
N ASP A 8 -1.35 -5.28 -9.83
CA ASP A 8 -0.59 -6.30 -9.11
C ASP A 8 -1.40 -6.94 -7.97
N ALA A 9 -2.65 -6.55 -7.78
CA ALA A 9 -3.49 -7.13 -6.75
C ALA A 9 -3.88 -8.56 -7.15
N VAL A 10 -3.25 -9.51 -6.52
CA VAL A 10 -3.69 -10.89 -6.52
C VAL A 10 -4.87 -10.97 -5.56
N ASP A 11 -6.06 -11.18 -6.10
CA ASP A 11 -7.29 -11.44 -5.36
C ASP A 11 -7.44 -10.65 -4.06
N THR A 12 -8.14 -9.57 -4.13
CA THR A 12 -8.35 -8.65 -3.03
C THR A 12 -9.60 -8.97 -2.20
N SER A 13 -10.17 -10.15 -2.32
CA SER A 13 -11.11 -10.69 -1.32
C SER A 13 -10.38 -11.07 -0.03
N VAL A 14 -9.27 -10.36 0.27
CA VAL A 14 -8.46 -10.59 1.43
C VAL A 14 -9.22 -10.05 2.64
N GLY A 15 -9.90 -10.93 3.32
CA GLY A 15 -10.54 -10.61 4.60
C GLY A 15 -9.52 -10.25 5.66
N SER A 16 -10.00 -9.75 6.78
CA SER A 16 -9.19 -9.37 7.95
C SER A 16 -8.13 -10.41 8.33
N SER A 17 -8.40 -11.69 8.13
CA SER A 17 -7.47 -12.79 8.45
C SER A 17 -6.18 -12.76 7.64
N ALA A 18 -6.21 -12.31 6.39
CA ALA A 18 -4.98 -12.25 5.60
C ALA A 18 -4.15 -11.01 5.93
N ILE A 19 -4.79 -9.93 6.33
CA ILE A 19 -4.11 -8.77 6.92
C ILE A 19 -3.42 -9.21 8.21
N GLU A 20 -4.11 -9.91 9.08
CA GLU A 20 -3.57 -10.46 10.33
C GLU A 20 -2.37 -11.38 10.07
N ASN A 21 -2.48 -12.29 9.10
CA ASN A 21 -1.40 -13.21 8.76
C ASN A 21 -0.19 -12.49 8.15
N THR A 22 -0.41 -11.46 7.37
CA THR A 22 0.68 -10.68 6.74
C THR A 22 1.43 -9.84 7.76
N LEU A 23 0.74 -9.35 8.79
CA LEU A 23 1.27 -8.38 9.74
C LEU A 23 1.65 -8.99 11.08
N GLY A 24 1.25 -10.23 11.36
CA GLY A 24 1.42 -10.82 12.68
C GLY A 24 0.69 -10.05 13.79
N ALA A 25 -0.25 -9.20 13.44
CA ALA A 25 -1.02 -8.38 14.37
C ALA A 25 -2.51 -8.58 14.12
N ARG A 26 -3.30 -8.50 15.17
CA ARG A 26 -4.76 -8.51 15.04
C ARG A 26 -5.24 -7.19 14.45
N TYR A 27 -6.25 -7.26 13.60
CA TYR A 27 -6.87 -6.08 13.00
C TYR A 27 -7.33 -5.06 14.05
N GLU A 28 -7.91 -5.53 15.16
CA GLU A 28 -8.38 -4.69 16.26
C GLU A 28 -7.24 -4.00 17.05
N ASP A 29 -6.02 -4.49 16.93
CA ASP A 29 -4.84 -3.92 17.60
C ASP A 29 -4.16 -2.84 16.76
N LEU A 30 -4.65 -2.60 15.53
CA LEU A 30 -4.12 -1.56 14.66
C LEU A 30 -4.58 -0.18 15.12
N ASP A 31 -3.70 0.80 14.95
CA ASP A 31 -4.12 2.21 15.09
C ASP A 31 -5.26 2.50 14.11
N PRO A 32 -6.33 3.18 14.53
CA PRO A 32 -7.45 3.52 13.64
C PRO A 32 -7.02 4.28 12.38
N ARG A 33 -5.90 5.00 12.42
CA ARG A 33 -5.34 5.73 11.28
C ARG A 33 -4.64 4.83 10.27
N ALA A 34 -4.36 3.58 10.60
CA ALA A 34 -3.61 2.67 9.73
C ALA A 34 -4.34 2.40 8.41
N ILE A 35 -5.66 2.29 8.46
CA ILE A 35 -6.48 2.05 7.26
C ILE A 35 -7.37 3.26 7.03
N GLN A 36 -7.24 3.84 5.85
CA GLN A 36 -7.98 5.05 5.47
C GLN A 36 -8.63 4.90 4.11
N ILE A 37 -9.84 5.45 4.00
CA ILE A 37 -10.57 5.54 2.74
C ILE A 37 -10.52 6.99 2.28
N GLY A 38 -10.09 7.20 1.03
CA GLY A 38 -10.10 8.52 0.41
C GLY A 38 -11.41 8.75 -0.34
N TYR A 39 -11.96 9.95 -0.19
CA TYR A 39 -13.22 10.34 -0.82
C TYR A 39 -13.00 11.50 -1.78
N LEU A 40 -13.72 11.48 -2.87
CA LEU A 40 -13.84 12.61 -3.79
C LEU A 40 -15.33 12.92 -3.96
N LYS A 41 -15.77 14.08 -3.48
CA LYS A 41 -17.20 14.47 -3.52
C LYS A 41 -18.12 13.38 -2.95
N ASP A 42 -17.81 12.92 -1.74
CA ASP A 42 -18.55 11.88 -1.01
C ASP A 42 -18.49 10.46 -1.63
N GLU A 43 -17.74 10.29 -2.72
CA GLU A 43 -17.54 8.98 -3.34
C GLU A 43 -16.22 8.38 -2.88
N PRO A 44 -16.20 7.12 -2.38
CA PRO A 44 -14.95 6.46 -2.02
C PRO A 44 -14.15 6.13 -3.29
N VAL A 45 -12.92 6.63 -3.39
CA VAL A 45 -12.09 6.49 -4.58
C VAL A 45 -10.72 5.89 -4.30
N ALA A 46 -10.30 5.84 -3.04
CA ALA A 46 -8.97 5.39 -2.68
C ALA A 46 -8.96 4.64 -1.35
N ILE A 47 -7.97 3.77 -1.19
CA ILE A 47 -7.68 3.10 0.07
C ILE A 47 -6.19 3.13 0.36
N LEU A 48 -5.85 3.31 1.62
CA LEU A 48 -4.49 3.25 2.13
C LEU A 48 -4.42 2.30 3.32
N PHE A 49 -3.34 1.53 3.37
CA PHE A 49 -2.98 0.75 4.55
C PHE A 49 -1.54 1.09 4.94
N CYS A 50 -1.38 1.75 6.07
CA CYS A 50 -0.12 2.31 6.56
C CYS A 50 0.36 1.56 7.79
N LEU A 51 1.63 1.19 7.83
CA LEU A 51 2.24 0.47 8.94
C LEU A 51 3.53 1.16 9.36
N ALA A 52 3.71 1.33 10.65
CA ALA A 52 4.94 1.83 11.22
C ALA A 52 5.30 1.07 12.50
N THR A 53 6.60 0.88 12.72
CA THR A 53 7.13 0.36 13.98
C THR A 53 7.83 1.50 14.69
N PRO A 54 7.17 2.16 15.67
CA PRO A 54 7.72 3.36 16.33
C PRO A 54 9.06 3.11 17.02
N GLU A 55 9.33 1.88 17.44
CA GLU A 55 10.53 1.50 18.16
C GLU A 55 11.81 1.70 17.32
N ASP A 56 11.75 1.42 16.02
CA ASP A 56 12.87 1.57 15.10
C ASP A 56 12.63 2.59 13.98
N GLY A 57 11.41 3.11 13.89
CA GLY A 57 11.03 4.08 12.86
C GLY A 57 10.78 3.51 11.48
N TRP A 58 10.84 2.18 11.31
CA TRP A 58 10.52 1.55 10.03
C TRP A 58 9.06 1.76 9.66
N SER A 59 8.78 2.07 8.42
CA SER A 59 7.40 2.25 7.97
C SER A 59 7.22 1.87 6.50
N THR A 60 5.99 1.50 6.15
CA THR A 60 5.62 1.14 4.79
C THR A 60 4.15 1.48 4.52
N ILE A 61 3.83 1.75 3.27
CA ILE A 61 2.45 1.71 2.79
C ILE A 61 2.19 0.29 2.29
N ALA A 62 1.55 -0.51 3.13
CA ALA A 62 1.30 -1.92 2.83
C ALA A 62 0.32 -2.12 1.67
N PHE A 63 -0.56 -1.15 1.46
CA PHE A 63 -1.47 -1.14 0.32
C PHE A 63 -1.88 0.29 -0.03
N ILE A 64 -1.89 0.58 -1.31
CA ILE A 64 -2.45 1.81 -1.88
C ILE A 64 -3.26 1.43 -3.12
N GLY A 65 -4.48 1.89 -3.19
CA GLY A 65 -5.35 1.59 -4.32
C GLY A 65 -6.24 2.77 -4.70
N ILE A 66 -6.44 2.92 -5.99
CA ILE A 66 -7.38 3.86 -6.58
C ILE A 66 -8.43 3.06 -7.35
N VAL A 67 -9.71 3.38 -7.17
CA VAL A 67 -10.77 2.69 -7.92
C VAL A 67 -10.53 2.83 -9.43
N PRO A 68 -10.82 1.78 -10.22
CA PRO A 68 -10.48 1.79 -11.66
C PRO A 68 -11.03 3.00 -12.42
N SER A 69 -12.25 3.44 -12.11
CA SER A 69 -12.90 4.58 -12.78
C SER A 69 -12.18 5.92 -12.55
N HIS A 70 -11.31 6.01 -11.55
CA HIS A 70 -10.60 7.24 -11.19
C HIS A 70 -9.08 7.14 -11.44
N ARG A 71 -8.61 6.07 -12.06
CA ARG A 71 -7.21 5.90 -12.42
C ARG A 71 -6.83 6.81 -13.59
N GLY A 72 -5.55 7.15 -13.69
CA GLY A 72 -5.04 8.01 -14.74
C GLY A 72 -5.39 9.49 -14.57
N ARG A 73 -5.88 9.90 -13.41
CA ARG A 73 -6.26 11.27 -13.11
C ARG A 73 -5.32 11.97 -12.13
N GLY A 74 -4.15 11.37 -11.86
CA GLY A 74 -3.17 11.96 -10.96
C GLY A 74 -3.49 11.83 -9.47
N LEU A 75 -4.44 10.99 -9.08
CA LEU A 75 -4.84 10.82 -7.67
C LEU A 75 -3.82 10.04 -6.84
N GLY A 76 -3.00 9.21 -7.48
CA GLY A 76 -2.00 8.41 -6.78
C GLY A 76 -1.01 9.25 -5.98
N LEU A 77 -0.55 10.35 -6.53
CA LEU A 77 0.43 11.22 -5.86
C LEU A 77 -0.11 11.84 -4.58
N PRO A 78 -1.26 12.55 -4.57
CA PRO A 78 -1.78 13.10 -3.33
C PRO A 78 -2.16 12.02 -2.30
N VAL A 79 -2.65 10.86 -2.74
CA VAL A 79 -2.97 9.75 -1.83
C VAL A 79 -1.69 9.20 -1.20
N HIS A 80 -0.65 8.99 -1.97
CA HIS A 80 0.65 8.52 -1.47
C HIS A 80 1.27 9.53 -0.49
N ARG A 81 1.23 10.82 -0.82
CA ARG A 81 1.70 11.89 0.08
C ARG A 81 0.96 11.87 1.41
N HIS A 82 -0.35 11.67 1.37
CA HIS A 82 -1.15 11.54 2.58
C HIS A 82 -0.72 10.31 3.38
N GLY A 83 -0.44 9.20 2.70
CA GLY A 83 0.09 7.99 3.33
C GLY A 83 1.42 8.24 4.05
N ILE A 84 2.36 8.94 3.42
CA ILE A 84 3.64 9.31 4.04
C ILE A 84 3.40 10.17 5.29
N ALA A 85 2.50 11.14 5.24
CA ALA A 85 2.14 11.96 6.40
C ALA A 85 1.55 11.10 7.53
N THR A 86 0.70 10.13 7.19
CA THR A 86 0.14 9.18 8.15
C THR A 86 1.24 8.33 8.79
N LEU A 87 2.19 7.83 8.02
CA LEU A 87 3.31 7.06 8.55
C LEU A 87 4.13 7.86 9.56
N ARG A 88 4.38 9.13 9.29
CA ARG A 88 5.05 10.02 10.26
C ARG A 88 4.24 10.17 11.55
N ALA A 89 2.95 10.35 11.44
CA ALA A 89 2.06 10.45 12.58
C ALA A 89 2.03 9.14 13.41
N LEU A 90 2.23 8.00 12.77
CA LEU A 90 2.32 6.69 13.41
C LEU A 90 3.71 6.37 13.99
N GLY A 91 4.67 7.29 13.87
CA GLY A 91 6.02 7.12 14.41
C GLY A 91 7.07 6.65 13.40
N GLY A 92 6.73 6.60 12.12
CA GLY A 92 7.68 6.25 11.06
C GLY A 92 8.68 7.36 10.81
N THR A 93 9.96 7.00 10.72
CA THR A 93 11.06 7.92 10.38
C THR A 93 11.75 7.52 9.08
N THR A 94 11.59 6.27 8.64
CA THR A 94 12.08 5.78 7.36
C THR A 94 10.93 5.10 6.61
N TYR A 95 10.90 5.29 5.31
CA TYR A 95 9.89 4.69 4.44
C TYR A 95 10.52 3.64 3.54
N HIS A 96 9.96 2.45 3.57
CA HIS A 96 10.36 1.31 2.74
C HIS A 96 9.13 0.77 2.02
N ASP A 97 9.28 0.43 0.76
CA ASP A 97 8.18 -0.16 0.01
C ASP A 97 8.73 -0.96 -1.17
N GLY A 98 7.87 -1.71 -1.82
CA GLY A 98 8.21 -2.49 -2.98
C GLY A 98 7.05 -2.56 -3.97
N THR A 99 7.40 -2.83 -5.21
CA THR A 99 6.43 -3.08 -6.27
C THR A 99 7.04 -3.98 -7.34
N SER A 100 6.21 -4.53 -8.20
CA SER A 100 6.70 -5.25 -9.38
C SER A 100 7.36 -4.27 -10.36
N GLU A 101 8.43 -4.71 -11.02
CA GLU A 101 9.08 -3.93 -12.07
C GLU A 101 8.16 -3.64 -13.26
N THR A 102 7.07 -4.39 -13.40
CA THR A 102 6.05 -4.17 -14.43
C THR A 102 5.03 -3.10 -14.04
N ASN A 103 5.00 -2.69 -12.77
CA ASN A 103 4.11 -1.63 -12.31
C ASN A 103 4.74 -0.25 -12.50
N GLY A 104 4.72 0.22 -13.75
CA GLY A 104 5.33 1.50 -14.12
C GLY A 104 4.72 2.69 -13.41
N ALA A 105 3.42 2.67 -13.15
CA ALA A 105 2.74 3.76 -12.46
C ALA A 105 3.28 3.93 -11.03
N MET A 106 3.44 2.82 -10.29
CA MET A 106 3.97 2.85 -8.93
C MET A 106 5.45 3.23 -8.90
N MET A 107 6.24 2.74 -9.85
CA MET A 107 7.65 3.11 -9.96
C MET A 107 7.83 4.60 -10.21
N ARG A 108 7.02 5.19 -11.10
CA ARG A 108 7.03 6.64 -11.34
C ARG A 108 6.62 7.42 -10.08
N LEU A 109 5.65 6.92 -9.34
CA LEU A 109 5.21 7.54 -8.10
C LEU A 109 6.33 7.56 -7.06
N PHE A 110 7.03 6.46 -6.86
CA PHE A 110 8.19 6.39 -5.98
C PHE A 110 9.27 7.39 -6.39
N ALA A 111 9.61 7.45 -7.68
CA ALA A 111 10.61 8.38 -8.20
C ALA A 111 10.21 9.84 -7.95
N ARG A 112 8.96 10.19 -8.16
CA ARG A 112 8.44 11.55 -7.91
C ARG A 112 8.47 11.94 -6.44
N GLN A 113 8.39 10.97 -5.55
CA GLN A 113 8.49 11.18 -4.10
C GLN A 113 9.93 11.14 -3.58
N GLY A 114 10.91 11.01 -4.47
CA GLY A 114 12.32 10.98 -4.11
C GLY A 114 12.79 9.64 -3.57
N CYS A 115 12.03 8.57 -3.78
CA CYS A 115 12.43 7.24 -3.37
C CYS A 115 13.55 6.70 -4.29
N VAL A 116 14.46 5.92 -3.70
CA VAL A 116 15.59 5.32 -4.40
C VAL A 116 15.49 3.81 -4.29
N GLU A 117 15.62 3.11 -5.41
CA GLU A 117 15.68 1.64 -5.42
C GLU A 117 16.97 1.18 -4.73
N TYR A 118 16.85 0.28 -3.76
CA TYR A 118 18.02 -0.25 -3.05
C TYR A 118 18.15 -1.77 -3.10
N ALA A 119 17.10 -2.48 -3.58
CA ALA A 119 17.14 -3.93 -3.68
C ALA A 119 16.18 -4.42 -4.77
N ARG A 120 16.47 -5.57 -5.32
CA ARG A 120 15.59 -6.34 -6.19
C ARG A 120 15.49 -7.75 -5.69
N MET A 121 14.29 -8.35 -5.79
CA MET A 121 14.03 -9.70 -5.37
C MET A 121 13.42 -10.51 -6.50
N SER A 122 13.70 -11.81 -6.52
CA SER A 122 13.07 -12.76 -7.45
C SER A 122 12.22 -13.73 -6.67
N GLU A 123 11.02 -13.97 -7.16
CA GLU A 123 10.16 -15.02 -6.64
C GLU A 123 10.23 -16.25 -7.55
N TRP A 124 10.25 -17.41 -6.94
CA TRP A 124 10.31 -18.68 -7.65
C TRP A 124 9.05 -19.48 -7.33
N ARG A 125 8.44 -19.99 -8.39
CA ARG A 125 7.23 -20.80 -8.27
C ARG A 125 7.49 -22.17 -8.90
N ALA A 126 7.03 -23.24 -8.24
CA ALA A 126 7.05 -24.55 -8.84
C ALA A 126 6.10 -24.59 -10.05
N ALA A 127 6.55 -25.23 -11.15
CA ALA A 127 5.69 -25.43 -12.30
C ALA A 127 4.46 -26.29 -11.88
N PRO A 128 3.27 -26.02 -12.46
CA PRO A 128 2.13 -26.90 -12.22
C PRO A 128 2.45 -28.32 -12.60
N GLN A 129 2.09 -29.28 -11.75
CA GLN A 129 2.22 -30.70 -12.07
C GLN A 129 1.21 -31.06 -13.15
N PRO A 130 1.59 -31.87 -14.16
CA PRO A 130 0.66 -32.33 -15.19
C PRO A 130 -0.47 -33.20 -14.64
#